data_e15343e977f752733e7e066252595316
#
_entry.id   e15343e977f752733e7e066252595316
#
_cell.length_a   1.000
_cell.length_b   1.000
_cell.length_c   1.000
_cell.angle_alpha   90.00
_cell.angle_beta   90.00
_cell.angle_gamma   90.00
#
_symmetry.space_group_name_H-M   'P 1'
#
loop_
_entity.id
_entity.type
_entity.pdbx_description
1 polymer ?
#
loop_
_entity_poly.entity_id
_entity_poly.type
_entity_poly.pdbx_seq_one_letter_code
_entity_poly.pdbx_strand_id
1 'polypeptide(L)'
;MPKTLKHYATPSFWKEYEELPENIKKLADKNFELLKKNPYHPSLHFKKVDRYWSVRVGKKYRAIGIEIEDGIIWFWIGKHSEYEKIVNP
;
A
#
# COMPACT_ATOMS: atom_id res chain seq x y z
N MET A 1 -4.56 -17.38 2.77
CA MET A 1 -3.32 -16.57 2.74
C MET A 1 -2.17 -17.38 3.27
N PRO A 2 -1.03 -17.35 2.61
CA PRO A 2 0.17 -17.99 3.19
C PRO A 2 0.56 -17.27 4.48
N LYS A 3 1.25 -17.98 5.37
CA LYS A 3 1.71 -17.41 6.64
C LYS A 3 2.61 -16.19 6.43
N THR A 4 3.39 -16.21 5.37
CA THR A 4 4.29 -15.12 5.01
C THR A 4 3.88 -14.55 3.69
N LEU A 5 3.37 -13.32 3.70
CA LEU A 5 3.04 -12.59 2.48
C LEU A 5 4.32 -12.01 1.90
N LYS A 6 4.55 -12.27 0.63
CA LYS A 6 5.62 -11.61 -0.10
C LYS A 6 5.08 -10.30 -0.68
N HIS A 7 5.95 -9.31 -0.75
CA HIS A 7 5.59 -8.00 -1.26
C HIS A 7 6.48 -7.65 -2.44
N TYR A 8 5.86 -7.27 -3.53
CA TYR A 8 6.54 -6.83 -4.74
C TYR A 8 6.06 -5.44 -5.09
N ALA A 9 6.80 -4.72 -5.89
CA ALA A 9 6.41 -3.38 -6.32
C ALA A 9 6.76 -3.21 -7.78
N THR A 10 5.85 -2.57 -8.53
CA THR A 10 6.06 -2.29 -9.95
C THR A 10 6.90 -1.03 -10.14
N PRO A 11 7.49 -0.83 -11.33
CA PRO A 11 8.14 0.45 -11.63
C PRO A 11 7.22 1.65 -11.45
N SER A 12 5.93 1.50 -11.76
CA SER A 12 4.96 2.59 -11.56
C SER A 12 4.79 2.95 -10.09
N PHE A 13 4.84 1.95 -9.19
CA PHE A 13 4.81 2.20 -7.76
C PHE A 13 5.98 3.09 -7.34
N TRP A 14 7.18 2.73 -7.77
CA TRP A 14 8.38 3.47 -7.39
C TRP A 14 8.40 4.88 -7.95
N LYS A 15 7.84 5.07 -9.14
CA LYS A 15 7.69 6.40 -9.72
C LYS A 15 6.81 7.29 -8.83
N GLU A 16 5.67 6.77 -8.40
CA GLU A 16 4.76 7.51 -7.52
C GLU A 16 5.38 7.73 -6.14
N TYR A 17 6.10 6.73 -5.63
CA TYR A 17 6.78 6.85 -4.34
C TYR A 17 7.80 7.99 -4.35
N GLU A 18 8.58 8.11 -5.42
CA GLU A 18 9.59 9.16 -5.51
C GLU A 18 9.00 10.57 -5.51
N GLU A 19 7.74 10.71 -5.90
CA GLU A 19 7.06 12.00 -5.91
C GLU A 19 6.47 12.38 -4.55
N LEU A 20 6.52 11.49 -3.57
CA LEU A 20 6.00 11.76 -2.23
C LEU A 20 6.90 12.76 -1.48
N PRO A 21 6.30 13.58 -0.59
CA PRO A 21 7.12 14.37 0.34
C PRO A 21 8.02 13.47 1.19
N GLU A 22 9.16 13.98 1.60
CA GLU A 22 10.14 13.19 2.35
C GLU A 22 9.55 12.57 3.63
N ASN A 23 8.75 13.34 4.37
CA ASN A 23 8.14 12.82 5.60
C ASN A 23 7.15 11.68 5.29
N ILE A 24 6.52 11.71 4.14
CA ILE A 24 5.59 10.66 3.74
C ILE A 24 6.35 9.41 3.26
N LYS A 25 7.49 9.60 2.57
CA LYS A 25 8.36 8.48 2.21
C LYS A 25 8.81 7.73 3.46
N LYS A 26 9.23 8.45 4.50
CA LYS A 26 9.67 7.85 5.75
C LYS A 26 8.54 7.10 6.44
N LEU A 27 7.35 7.67 6.42
CA LEU A 27 6.17 7.03 6.98
C LEU A 27 5.80 5.78 6.19
N ALA A 28 5.89 5.84 4.87
CA ALA A 28 5.62 4.69 4.01
C ALA A 28 6.60 3.56 4.31
N ASP A 29 7.88 3.89 4.46
CA ASP A 29 8.91 2.89 4.78
C ASP A 29 8.63 2.23 6.13
N LYS A 30 8.30 3.03 7.12
CA LYS A 30 7.96 2.54 8.46
C LYS A 30 6.73 1.63 8.42
N ASN A 31 5.70 2.05 7.71
CA ASN A 31 4.47 1.28 7.60
C ASN A 31 4.68 -0.02 6.82
N PHE A 32 5.58 -0.02 5.85
CA PHE A 32 5.91 -1.24 5.13
C PHE A 32 6.56 -2.27 6.06
N GLU A 33 7.49 -1.82 6.92
CA GLU A 33 8.10 -2.72 7.90
C GLU A 33 7.04 -3.26 8.87
N LEU A 34 6.11 -2.41 9.29
CA LEU A 34 5.02 -2.82 10.15
C LEU A 34 4.11 -3.83 9.45
N LEU A 35 3.79 -3.59 8.19
CA LEU A 35 2.96 -4.49 7.38
C LEU A 35 3.56 -5.89 7.28
N LYS A 36 4.88 -5.98 7.13
CA LYS A 36 5.56 -7.26 7.07
C LYS A 36 5.47 -8.02 8.40
N LYS A 37 5.52 -7.30 9.51
CA LYS A 37 5.50 -7.90 10.85
C LYS A 37 4.09 -8.19 11.34
N ASN A 38 3.16 -7.28 11.09
CA ASN A 38 1.80 -7.38 11.61
C ASN A 38 0.82 -6.69 10.65
N PRO A 39 0.38 -7.41 9.61
CA PRO A 39 -0.54 -6.82 8.62
C PRO A 39 -1.88 -6.38 9.21
N TYR A 40 -2.24 -6.88 10.39
CA TYR A 40 -3.50 -6.53 11.02
C TYR A 40 -3.39 -5.37 12.02
N HIS A 41 -2.23 -4.70 12.07
CA HIS A 41 -2.06 -3.55 12.94
C HIS A 41 -3.08 -2.47 12.56
N PRO A 42 -3.85 -1.92 13.53
CA PRO A 42 -4.95 -0.99 13.23
C PRO A 42 -4.54 0.24 12.42
N SER A 43 -3.33 0.77 12.64
CA SER A 43 -2.89 1.98 11.94
C SER A 43 -2.74 1.79 10.43
N LEU A 44 -2.62 0.54 9.96
CA LEU A 44 -2.44 0.25 8.54
C LEU A 44 -3.75 0.24 7.77
N HIS A 45 -4.86 -0.07 8.42
CA HIS A 45 -6.15 -0.28 7.75
C HIS A 45 -5.99 -1.16 6.52
N PHE A 46 -5.19 -2.23 6.66
CA PHE A 46 -4.93 -3.16 5.57
C PHE A 46 -6.21 -3.94 5.28
N LYS A 47 -6.76 -3.77 4.07
CA LYS A 47 -8.04 -4.38 3.73
C LYS A 47 -8.18 -4.59 2.25
N LYS A 48 -9.07 -5.50 1.88
CA LYS A 48 -9.42 -5.72 0.49
C LYS A 48 -10.61 -4.84 0.14
N VAL A 49 -10.48 -4.07 -0.94
CA VAL A 49 -11.54 -3.21 -1.47
C VAL A 49 -11.76 -3.65 -2.90
N ASP A 50 -12.88 -4.35 -3.15
CA ASP A 50 -13.15 -5.02 -4.42
C ASP A 50 -12.00 -6.01 -4.70
N ARG A 51 -11.29 -5.87 -5.80
CA ARG A 51 -10.16 -6.75 -6.15
C ARG A 51 -8.81 -6.21 -5.70
N TYR A 52 -8.79 -5.04 -5.07
CA TYR A 52 -7.55 -4.38 -4.66
C TYR A 52 -7.30 -4.59 -3.18
N TRP A 53 -6.01 -4.66 -2.82
CA TRP A 53 -5.59 -4.53 -1.44
C TRP A 53 -5.13 -3.11 -1.23
N SER A 54 -5.54 -2.52 -0.11
CA SER A 54 -5.14 -1.16 0.22
C SER A 54 -4.53 -1.11 1.60
N VAL A 55 -3.59 -0.18 1.78
CA VAL A 55 -2.96 0.06 3.07
C VAL A 55 -2.86 1.57 3.26
N ARG A 56 -3.07 2.00 4.49
CA ARG A 56 -3.04 3.40 4.86
C ARG A 56 -1.60 3.84 5.13
N VAL A 57 -1.22 5.00 4.62
CA VAL A 57 0.07 5.63 4.88
C VAL A 57 -0.23 7.01 5.46
N GLY A 58 -0.40 7.06 6.79
CA GLY A 58 -0.88 8.27 7.44
C GLY A 58 -2.34 8.55 7.07
N LYS A 59 -2.81 9.74 7.39
CA LYS A 59 -4.22 10.09 7.18
C LYS A 59 -4.56 10.37 5.72
N LYS A 60 -3.60 10.88 4.95
CA LYS A 60 -3.88 11.42 3.62
C LYS A 60 -3.35 10.59 2.46
N TYR A 61 -2.66 9.50 2.71
CA TYR A 61 -2.04 8.69 1.66
C TYR A 61 -2.45 7.23 1.76
N ARG A 62 -2.44 6.57 0.61
CA ARG A 62 -2.79 5.14 0.49
C ARG A 62 -1.87 4.48 -0.53
N ALA A 63 -1.66 3.18 -0.35
CA ALA A 63 -1.02 2.34 -1.36
C ALA A 63 -2.01 1.27 -1.81
N ILE A 64 -1.92 0.86 -3.07
CA ILE A 64 -2.82 -0.12 -3.66
C ILE A 64 -2.01 -1.24 -4.31
N GLY A 65 -2.44 -2.47 -4.08
CA GLY A 65 -1.84 -3.63 -4.69
C GLY A 65 -2.87 -4.64 -5.15
N ILE A 66 -2.40 -5.64 -5.86
CA ILE A 66 -3.22 -6.75 -6.34
C ILE A 66 -2.64 -8.02 -5.76
N GLU A 67 -3.52 -8.92 -5.32
CA GLU A 67 -3.10 -10.21 -4.81
C GLU A 67 -2.57 -11.08 -5.93
N ILE A 68 -1.45 -11.73 -5.67
CA ILE A 68 -0.87 -12.73 -6.56
C ILE A 68 -0.70 -14.01 -5.75
N GLU A 69 -0.22 -15.07 -6.38
CA GLU A 69 -0.18 -16.41 -5.77
C GLU A 69 0.46 -16.42 -4.39
N ASP A 70 1.58 -15.75 -4.21
CA ASP A 70 2.34 -15.82 -2.95
C ASP A 70 2.40 -14.50 -2.19
N GLY A 71 1.62 -13.50 -2.59
CA GLY A 71 1.66 -12.21 -1.91
C GLY A 71 0.87 -11.13 -2.60
N ILE A 72 1.44 -9.94 -2.58
CA ILE A 72 0.81 -8.74 -3.15
C ILE A 72 1.83 -8.01 -4.01
N ILE A 73 1.39 -7.56 -5.18
CA ILE A 73 2.20 -6.67 -6.00
C ILE A 73 1.61 -5.27 -5.90
N TRP A 74 2.37 -4.36 -5.30
CA TRP A 74 1.98 -2.97 -5.12
C TRP A 74 2.27 -2.20 -6.39
N PHE A 75 1.28 -1.46 -6.90
CA PHE A 75 1.42 -0.78 -8.18
C PHE A 75 1.16 0.73 -8.09
N TRP A 76 0.71 1.23 -6.94
CA TRP A 76 0.38 2.65 -6.79
C TRP A 76 0.49 3.08 -5.33
N ILE A 77 0.96 4.31 -5.13
CA ILE A 77 0.93 4.98 -3.83
C ILE A 77 0.71 6.46 -4.09
N GLY A 78 -0.16 7.09 -3.32
CA GLY A 78 -0.47 8.50 -3.50
C GLY A 78 -1.53 9.00 -2.54
N LYS A 79 -2.11 10.15 -2.85
CA LYS A 79 -3.09 10.81 -1.99
C LYS A 79 -4.40 10.04 -1.94
N HIS A 80 -5.08 10.11 -0.79
CA HIS A 80 -6.38 9.49 -0.59
C HIS A 80 -7.42 9.95 -1.63
N SER A 81 -7.38 11.21 -2.03
CA SER A 81 -8.31 11.72 -3.05
C SER A 81 -8.13 11.01 -4.40
N GLU A 82 -6.89 10.69 -4.76
CA GLU A 82 -6.62 9.94 -5.98
C GLU A 82 -6.96 8.46 -5.81
N TYR A 83 -6.71 7.91 -4.62
CA TYR A 83 -7.05 6.55 -4.27
C TYR A 83 -8.54 6.27 -4.50
N GLU A 84 -9.42 7.18 -4.06
CA GLU A 84 -10.86 7.03 -4.23
C GLU A 84 -11.24 6.85 -5.71
N LYS A 85 -10.57 7.56 -6.60
CA LYS A 85 -10.85 7.46 -8.03
C LYS A 85 -10.43 6.12 -8.63
N ILE A 86 -9.43 5.48 -8.04
CA ILE A 86 -8.94 4.18 -8.52
C ILE A 86 -9.85 3.06 -8.05
N VAL A 87 -10.23 3.06 -6.78
CA VAL A 87 -11.02 1.95 -6.20
C VAL A 87 -12.52 2.12 -6.42
N ASN A 88 -12.98 3.34 -6.68
CA ASN A 88 -14.39 3.66 -6.99
C ASN A 88 -14.45 4.55 -8.23
N PRO A 89 -14.14 3.98 -9.41
CA PRO A 89 -14.15 4.76 -10.66
C PRO A 89 -15.51 5.27 -11.07
#